data_0ab03552159e17102390c73acf46701d
#
_entry.id   0ab03552159e17102390c73acf46701d
#
_cell.length_a   1.000
_cell.length_b   1.000
_cell.length_c   1.000
_cell.angle_alpha   90.00
_cell.angle_beta   90.00
_cell.angle_gamma   90.00
#
_symmetry.space_group_name_H-M   'P 1'
#
loop_
_entity.id
_entity.type
_entity.pdbx_description
1 polymer ?
#
loop_
_entity_poly.entity_id
_entity_poly.type
_entity_poly.pdbx_seq_one_letter_code
_entity_poly.pdbx_strand_id
1 'polypeptide(L)'
;MELPSLATLPGQPPGPRLAFASDRQRSDEIAEMLAALANARGGALVISGGRGSQLAPLRDPAAATELALTAALSCAPPLILPLPQVVVYQEMPVLVVEVPAGLPYVYAVNGRYVRREGTSNQPLPPPALQRLFSERDQLGWERQVPAGVTLADLDPDLIAAYARRVGPLAGDDPLALLTRRGCLIDGVPTNAGLILFGRDVAAHFPQAEIILVRYRSREPDDVFEREDICAPLPEAIRRAERWLNEHMRKGSRMVGLEREDWTQFPPGAVREALVNAVAHRDYTIRGEGIRITLFSNRLEVYSPGRLPGHVTLDNIRAERFSRNPAIVQVLADLGLVERLGYGIDRMLRQLAAAGLPPATFHETAAGFLVILPGQPMAEGGLGGVDTSAWRRLGLNDRQISALLFVVDRQRITNRDLQELYPDVSAETIRRDLSDLVSRGLLLKVGDKRATYYILK
;
A
#
# COMPACT_ATOMS: atom_id res chain seq x y z
N MET A 1 6.01 -18.91 1.13
CA MET A 1 6.49 -20.31 1.38
C MET A 1 6.98 -20.80 0.03
N GLU A 2 8.29 -20.96 -0.12
CA GLU A 2 8.93 -21.46 -1.32
C GLU A 2 8.46 -22.89 -1.63
N LEU A 3 8.48 -23.26 -2.91
CA LEU A 3 8.26 -24.65 -3.30
C LEU A 3 9.43 -25.50 -2.78
N PRO A 4 9.17 -26.72 -2.27
CA PRO A 4 10.24 -27.65 -1.95
C PRO A 4 11.12 -27.89 -3.18
N SER A 5 12.34 -28.38 -2.97
CA SER A 5 13.23 -28.77 -4.07
C SER A 5 12.48 -29.63 -5.10
N LEU A 6 12.62 -29.32 -6.39
CA LEU A 6 11.93 -30.01 -7.48
C LEU A 6 12.08 -31.54 -7.39
N ALA A 7 13.22 -32.01 -6.88
CA ALA A 7 13.50 -33.43 -6.70
C ALA A 7 12.63 -34.09 -5.60
N THR A 8 12.06 -33.34 -4.68
CA THR A 8 11.24 -33.88 -3.57
C THR A 8 9.73 -33.78 -3.81
N LEU A 9 9.32 -32.97 -4.81
CA LEU A 9 7.91 -32.76 -5.14
C LEU A 9 7.15 -34.06 -5.51
N PRO A 10 7.73 -35.01 -6.28
CA PRO A 10 7.02 -36.23 -6.67
C PRO A 10 6.57 -37.09 -5.47
N GLY A 11 7.25 -36.99 -4.34
CA GLY A 11 6.91 -37.74 -3.10
C GLY A 11 5.84 -37.09 -2.22
N GLN A 12 5.35 -35.92 -2.59
CA GLN A 12 4.34 -35.21 -1.79
C GLN A 12 2.91 -35.54 -2.24
N PRO A 13 1.92 -35.46 -1.35
CA PRO A 13 0.53 -35.65 -1.74
C PRO A 13 0.05 -34.47 -2.63
N PRO A 14 -0.93 -34.74 -3.53
CA PRO A 14 -1.56 -33.70 -4.32
C PRO A 14 -2.20 -32.64 -3.42
N GLY A 15 -2.16 -31.39 -3.85
CA GLY A 15 -2.62 -30.27 -3.05
C GLY A 15 -2.93 -29.02 -3.89
N PRO A 16 -3.14 -27.88 -3.24
CA PRO A 16 -3.48 -26.63 -3.93
C PRO A 16 -2.35 -26.07 -4.79
N ARG A 17 -1.12 -26.52 -4.58
CA ARG A 17 0.08 -26.13 -5.34
C ARG A 17 0.81 -27.30 -5.99
N LEU A 18 0.25 -28.52 -5.95
CA LEU A 18 0.84 -29.71 -6.56
C LEU A 18 -0.23 -30.55 -7.24
N ALA A 19 -0.05 -30.77 -8.53
CA ALA A 19 -0.89 -31.61 -9.34
C ALA A 19 -0.09 -32.74 -9.98
N PHE A 20 -0.77 -33.83 -10.33
CA PHE A 20 -0.17 -34.99 -10.98
C PHE A 20 -0.93 -35.33 -12.27
N ALA A 21 -0.18 -35.65 -13.32
CA ALA A 21 -0.72 -36.05 -14.62
C ALA A 21 0.00 -37.30 -15.13
N SER A 22 -0.66 -37.99 -16.05
CA SER A 22 -0.03 -39.10 -16.81
C SER A 22 0.50 -38.58 -18.14
N ASP A 23 1.62 -39.18 -18.61
CA ASP A 23 2.17 -38.99 -19.97
C ASP A 23 1.23 -39.45 -21.09
N ARG A 24 0.11 -40.10 -20.73
CA ARG A 24 -0.95 -40.53 -21.63
C ARG A 24 -2.15 -39.62 -21.70
N GLN A 25 -2.19 -38.61 -20.86
CA GLN A 25 -3.28 -37.63 -20.86
C GLN A 25 -3.21 -36.77 -22.13
N ARG A 26 -4.36 -36.25 -22.54
CA ARG A 26 -4.43 -35.36 -23.69
C ARG A 26 -3.84 -33.98 -23.33
N SER A 27 -3.34 -33.29 -24.34
CA SER A 27 -2.74 -31.96 -24.17
C SER A 27 -3.71 -30.95 -23.53
N ASP A 28 -5.01 -31.00 -23.85
CA ASP A 28 -6.02 -30.15 -23.28
C ASP A 28 -6.28 -30.38 -21.77
N GLU A 29 -6.18 -31.64 -21.31
CA GLU A 29 -6.29 -31.96 -19.88
C GLU A 29 -5.08 -31.46 -19.09
N ILE A 30 -3.88 -31.58 -19.68
CA ILE A 30 -2.66 -31.02 -19.08
C ILE A 30 -2.71 -29.49 -19.07
N ALA A 31 -3.18 -28.88 -20.16
CA ALA A 31 -3.39 -27.43 -20.26
C ALA A 31 -4.35 -26.90 -19.16
N GLU A 32 -5.46 -27.65 -18.89
CA GLU A 32 -6.39 -27.29 -17.83
C GLU A 32 -5.73 -27.32 -16.45
N MET A 33 -4.88 -28.30 -16.17
CA MET A 33 -4.14 -28.39 -14.91
C MET A 33 -3.14 -27.24 -14.76
N LEU A 34 -2.40 -26.91 -15.82
CA LEU A 34 -1.46 -25.80 -15.83
C LEU A 34 -2.17 -24.45 -15.66
N ALA A 35 -3.25 -24.22 -16.41
CA ALA A 35 -4.07 -23.01 -16.28
C ALA A 35 -4.70 -22.90 -14.88
N ALA A 36 -5.17 -24.00 -14.31
CA ALA A 36 -5.74 -24.01 -12.96
C ALA A 36 -4.72 -23.62 -11.87
N LEU A 37 -3.48 -24.12 -11.97
CA LEU A 37 -2.39 -23.71 -11.10
C LEU A 37 -2.02 -22.24 -11.35
N ALA A 38 -1.91 -21.82 -12.59
CA ALA A 38 -1.59 -20.45 -12.98
C ALA A 38 -2.65 -19.46 -12.49
N ASN A 39 -3.93 -19.78 -12.56
CA ASN A 39 -5.04 -18.96 -12.04
C ASN A 39 -5.21 -19.01 -10.51
N ALA A 40 -4.42 -19.85 -9.83
CA ALA A 40 -4.38 -19.95 -8.38
C ALA A 40 -3.11 -19.25 -7.81
N ARG A 41 -2.34 -19.98 -7.02
CA ARG A 41 -1.11 -19.51 -6.37
C ARG A 41 0.16 -20.08 -6.98
N GLY A 42 0.11 -20.49 -8.25
CA GLY A 42 1.18 -21.23 -8.87
C GLY A 42 1.37 -22.60 -8.24
N GLY A 43 2.49 -23.23 -8.49
CA GLY A 43 2.83 -24.55 -7.96
C GLY A 43 3.61 -25.38 -8.95
N ALA A 44 3.39 -26.69 -8.95
CA ALA A 44 4.03 -27.62 -9.89
C ALA A 44 3.05 -28.69 -10.39
N LEU A 45 3.27 -29.12 -11.63
CA LEU A 45 2.63 -30.28 -12.22
C LEU A 45 3.69 -31.37 -12.39
N VAL A 46 3.48 -32.54 -11.80
CA VAL A 46 4.33 -33.74 -11.99
C VAL A 46 3.67 -34.62 -13.02
N ILE A 47 4.39 -34.93 -14.11
CA ILE A 47 3.95 -35.84 -15.17
C ILE A 47 4.77 -37.11 -15.06
N SER A 48 4.08 -38.27 -15.02
CA SER A 48 4.70 -39.59 -14.91
C SER A 48 3.99 -40.64 -15.83
N GLY A 49 4.55 -41.80 -15.99
CA GLY A 49 3.89 -42.92 -16.71
C GLY A 49 2.70 -43.55 -15.96
N GLY A 50 2.52 -43.15 -14.68
CA GLY A 50 1.45 -43.63 -13.82
C GLY A 50 0.12 -42.89 -13.98
N ARG A 51 -0.85 -43.18 -13.09
CA ARG A 51 -2.14 -42.48 -13.05
C ARG A 51 -2.29 -41.75 -11.70
N GLY A 52 -2.70 -40.49 -11.75
CA GLY A 52 -2.86 -39.66 -10.57
C GLY A 52 -1.54 -39.54 -9.79
N SER A 53 -1.57 -39.75 -8.47
CA SER A 53 -0.38 -39.74 -7.61
C SER A 53 0.42 -41.06 -7.59
N GLN A 54 -0.02 -42.08 -8.30
CA GLN A 54 0.77 -43.31 -8.47
C GLN A 54 1.83 -43.05 -9.53
N LEU A 55 3.07 -42.86 -9.09
CA LEU A 55 4.18 -42.60 -9.99
C LEU A 55 4.64 -43.88 -10.71
N ALA A 56 5.00 -43.73 -11.99
CA ALA A 56 5.69 -44.72 -12.76
C ALA A 56 6.69 -43.99 -13.68
N PRO A 57 7.77 -44.67 -14.12
CA PRO A 57 8.75 -44.04 -14.99
C PRO A 57 8.12 -43.55 -16.30
N LEU A 58 8.54 -42.36 -16.74
CA LEU A 58 8.16 -41.86 -18.06
C LEU A 58 8.62 -42.85 -19.16
N ARG A 59 7.78 -43.04 -20.16
CA ARG A 59 8.13 -43.86 -21.34
C ARG A 59 9.13 -43.15 -22.23
N ASP A 60 8.85 -41.87 -22.47
CA ASP A 60 9.68 -40.99 -23.28
C ASP A 60 9.69 -39.58 -22.63
N PRO A 61 10.78 -39.20 -21.93
CA PRO A 61 10.91 -37.90 -21.32
C PRO A 61 10.85 -36.72 -22.31
N ALA A 62 11.32 -36.92 -23.55
CA ALA A 62 11.29 -35.88 -24.57
C ALA A 62 9.86 -35.64 -25.07
N ALA A 63 9.11 -36.71 -25.37
CA ALA A 63 7.69 -36.60 -25.71
C ALA A 63 6.85 -36.01 -24.60
N ALA A 64 7.12 -36.34 -23.32
CA ALA A 64 6.43 -35.74 -22.17
C ALA A 64 6.72 -34.24 -22.05
N THR A 65 7.94 -33.81 -22.32
CA THR A 65 8.32 -32.40 -22.35
C THR A 65 7.61 -31.63 -23.46
N GLU A 66 7.58 -32.20 -24.67
CA GLU A 66 6.87 -31.59 -25.80
C GLU A 66 5.36 -31.50 -25.53
N LEU A 67 4.77 -32.54 -24.93
CA LEU A 67 3.36 -32.53 -24.49
C LEU A 67 3.06 -31.40 -23.50
N ALA A 68 3.91 -31.21 -22.49
CA ALA A 68 3.75 -30.16 -21.51
C ALA A 68 3.87 -28.74 -22.12
N LEU A 69 4.84 -28.54 -23.01
CA LEU A 69 5.03 -27.27 -23.71
C LEU A 69 3.87 -26.97 -24.66
N THR A 70 3.41 -27.95 -25.43
CA THR A 70 2.25 -27.83 -26.32
C THR A 70 1.00 -27.49 -25.52
N ALA A 71 0.78 -28.12 -24.36
CA ALA A 71 -0.32 -27.83 -23.45
C ALA A 71 -0.27 -26.40 -22.90
N ALA A 72 0.90 -25.95 -22.50
CA ALA A 72 1.06 -24.57 -22.00
C ALA A 72 0.78 -23.54 -23.11
N LEU A 73 1.27 -23.77 -24.31
CA LEU A 73 1.05 -22.86 -25.45
C LEU A 73 -0.40 -22.89 -25.99
N SER A 74 -1.18 -23.93 -25.73
CA SER A 74 -2.60 -24.00 -26.09
C SER A 74 -3.53 -23.23 -25.16
N CYS A 75 -3.02 -22.74 -24.03
CA CYS A 75 -3.77 -21.81 -23.18
C CYS A 75 -4.02 -20.47 -23.88
N ALA A 76 -5.08 -19.78 -23.49
CA ALA A 76 -5.42 -18.46 -24.01
C ALA A 76 -5.44 -17.42 -22.84
N PRO A 77 -4.49 -16.46 -22.81
CA PRO A 77 -3.30 -16.36 -23.67
C PRO A 77 -2.31 -17.51 -23.45
N PRO A 78 -1.33 -17.72 -24.36
CA PRO A 78 -0.30 -18.73 -24.19
C PRO A 78 0.41 -18.62 -22.84
N LEU A 79 0.53 -19.74 -22.13
CA LEU A 79 1.13 -19.80 -20.82
C LEU A 79 2.64 -20.04 -20.96
N ILE A 80 3.43 -19.01 -20.69
CA ILE A 80 4.89 -19.09 -20.76
C ILE A 80 5.43 -19.50 -19.39
N LEU A 81 6.11 -20.62 -19.34
CA LEU A 81 6.63 -21.24 -18.12
C LEU A 81 8.15 -21.47 -18.21
N PRO A 82 8.84 -21.63 -17.06
CA PRO A 82 10.17 -22.19 -17.04
C PRO A 82 10.20 -23.55 -17.76
N LEU A 83 11.34 -23.88 -18.36
CA LEU A 83 11.48 -25.16 -19.05
C LEU A 83 11.21 -26.34 -18.09
N PRO A 84 10.35 -27.31 -18.49
CA PRO A 84 10.10 -28.49 -17.70
C PRO A 84 11.38 -29.27 -17.43
N GLN A 85 11.52 -29.80 -16.20
CA GLN A 85 12.72 -30.51 -15.79
C GLN A 85 12.43 -32.00 -15.55
N VAL A 86 13.22 -32.84 -16.14
CA VAL A 86 13.20 -34.29 -15.85
C VAL A 86 14.01 -34.52 -14.57
N VAL A 87 13.35 -35.00 -13.52
CA VAL A 87 13.97 -35.36 -12.26
C VAL A 87 13.89 -36.86 -12.02
N VAL A 88 14.90 -37.44 -11.35
CA VAL A 88 14.88 -38.84 -10.96
C VAL A 88 14.38 -38.95 -9.53
N TYR A 89 13.24 -39.58 -9.34
CA TYR A 89 12.65 -39.84 -8.02
C TYR A 89 12.52 -41.35 -7.81
N GLN A 90 13.18 -41.90 -6.78
CA GLN A 90 13.22 -43.35 -6.50
C GLN A 90 13.57 -44.18 -7.77
N GLU A 91 14.64 -43.77 -8.45
CA GLU A 91 15.13 -44.38 -9.72
C GLU A 91 14.17 -44.25 -10.91
N MET A 92 13.05 -43.54 -10.77
CA MET A 92 12.07 -43.32 -11.85
C MET A 92 12.24 -41.89 -12.42
N PRO A 93 12.43 -41.73 -13.73
CA PRO A 93 12.37 -40.42 -14.39
C PRO A 93 10.92 -39.94 -14.43
N VAL A 94 10.69 -38.71 -13.91
CA VAL A 94 9.42 -38.00 -13.97
C VAL A 94 9.68 -36.57 -14.44
N LEU A 95 8.68 -35.92 -15.05
CA LEU A 95 8.77 -34.53 -15.50
C LEU A 95 8.12 -33.62 -14.49
N VAL A 96 8.79 -32.55 -14.09
CA VAL A 96 8.25 -31.50 -13.24
C VAL A 96 8.12 -30.21 -14.04
N VAL A 97 6.92 -29.69 -14.10
CA VAL A 97 6.58 -28.41 -14.74
C VAL A 97 6.28 -27.40 -13.63
N GLU A 98 7.13 -26.42 -13.47
CA GLU A 98 6.93 -25.35 -12.50
C GLU A 98 5.99 -24.29 -13.08
N VAL A 99 4.98 -23.90 -12.30
CA VAL A 99 4.05 -22.81 -12.62
C VAL A 99 4.29 -21.69 -11.61
N PRO A 100 4.93 -20.58 -12.01
CA PRO A 100 5.18 -19.45 -11.12
C PRO A 100 3.89 -18.87 -10.53
N ALA A 101 3.97 -18.36 -9.31
CA ALA A 101 2.88 -17.61 -8.73
C ALA A 101 2.79 -16.21 -9.37
N GLY A 102 1.59 -15.63 -9.40
CA GLY A 102 1.41 -14.24 -9.80
C GLY A 102 1.64 -13.95 -11.28
N LEU A 103 1.45 -14.93 -12.15
CA LEU A 103 1.51 -14.72 -13.60
C LEU A 103 0.54 -13.61 -14.04
N PRO A 104 0.91 -12.78 -15.06
CA PRO A 104 0.21 -11.51 -15.33
C PRO A 104 -1.17 -11.68 -15.98
N TYR A 105 -1.51 -12.87 -16.52
CA TYR A 105 -2.75 -13.08 -17.23
C TYR A 105 -3.68 -14.06 -16.51
N VAL A 106 -4.98 -13.97 -16.82
CA VAL A 106 -5.97 -15.01 -16.49
C VAL A 106 -6.04 -15.95 -17.67
N TYR A 107 -5.76 -17.22 -17.43
CA TYR A 107 -5.59 -18.22 -18.48
C TYR A 107 -6.86 -19.05 -18.66
N ALA A 108 -7.30 -19.18 -19.90
CA ALA A 108 -8.39 -20.06 -20.31
C ALA A 108 -7.88 -21.25 -21.10
N VAL A 109 -8.61 -22.35 -21.06
CA VAL A 109 -8.42 -23.50 -21.94
C VAL A 109 -9.76 -23.79 -22.62
N ASN A 110 -9.79 -23.82 -23.95
CA ASN A 110 -11.03 -23.98 -24.70
C ASN A 110 -12.19 -23.06 -24.26
N GLY A 111 -11.87 -21.79 -23.95
CA GLY A 111 -12.83 -20.78 -23.47
C GLY A 111 -13.30 -20.97 -22.01
N ARG A 112 -12.74 -21.93 -21.28
CA ARG A 112 -13.08 -22.19 -19.87
C ARG A 112 -12.00 -21.69 -18.95
N TYR A 113 -12.39 -20.97 -17.90
CA TYR A 113 -11.53 -20.51 -16.85
C TYR A 113 -11.65 -21.42 -15.63
N VAL A 114 -10.53 -22.02 -15.23
CA VAL A 114 -10.46 -22.95 -14.10
C VAL A 114 -9.43 -22.49 -13.09
N ARG A 115 -9.63 -22.87 -11.83
CA ARG A 115 -8.72 -22.55 -10.72
C ARG A 115 -8.49 -23.78 -9.86
N ARG A 116 -7.27 -23.96 -9.38
CA ARG A 116 -6.94 -25.02 -8.44
C ARG A 116 -7.48 -24.71 -7.05
N GLU A 117 -8.34 -25.61 -6.54
CA GLU A 117 -8.90 -25.57 -5.17
C GLU A 117 -8.67 -26.93 -4.50
N GLY A 118 -7.83 -26.92 -3.45
CA GLY A 118 -7.39 -28.16 -2.83
C GLY A 118 -6.69 -29.09 -3.85
N THR A 119 -7.28 -30.27 -4.09
CA THR A 119 -6.76 -31.28 -5.02
C THR A 119 -7.46 -31.28 -6.38
N SER A 120 -8.45 -30.41 -6.63
CA SER A 120 -9.26 -30.39 -7.84
C SER A 120 -9.18 -29.08 -8.59
N ASN A 121 -9.48 -29.11 -9.89
CA ASN A 121 -9.61 -27.92 -10.72
C ASN A 121 -11.11 -27.56 -10.80
N GLN A 122 -11.48 -26.36 -10.38
CA GLN A 122 -12.87 -25.89 -10.36
C GLN A 122 -13.07 -24.78 -11.39
N PRO A 123 -14.19 -24.75 -12.11
CA PRO A 123 -14.55 -23.62 -12.95
C PRO A 123 -14.67 -22.35 -12.10
N LEU A 124 -14.13 -21.25 -12.59
CA LEU A 124 -14.27 -19.94 -11.93
C LEU A 124 -15.70 -19.40 -12.18
N PRO A 125 -16.48 -19.16 -11.13
CA PRO A 125 -17.76 -18.49 -11.28
C PRO A 125 -17.56 -17.02 -11.70
N PRO A 126 -18.52 -16.38 -12.41
CA PRO A 126 -18.37 -15.03 -12.94
C PRO A 126 -17.85 -13.97 -11.94
N PRO A 127 -18.31 -13.91 -10.68
CA PRO A 127 -17.79 -12.93 -9.73
C PRO A 127 -16.32 -13.17 -9.35
N ALA A 128 -15.89 -14.45 -9.24
CA ALA A 128 -14.51 -14.80 -8.95
C ALA A 128 -13.59 -14.54 -10.16
N LEU A 129 -14.10 -14.80 -11.37
CA LEU A 129 -13.40 -14.52 -12.61
C LEU A 129 -13.19 -13.02 -12.80
N GLN A 130 -14.25 -12.22 -12.59
CA GLN A 130 -14.14 -10.75 -12.65
C GLN A 130 -13.12 -10.21 -11.65
N ARG A 131 -13.12 -10.73 -10.42
CA ARG A 131 -12.13 -10.38 -9.41
C ARG A 131 -10.72 -10.71 -9.85
N LEU A 132 -10.51 -11.92 -10.40
CA LEU A 132 -9.18 -12.36 -10.86
C LEU A 132 -8.67 -11.50 -12.04
N PHE A 133 -9.55 -11.12 -12.98
CA PHE A 133 -9.21 -10.17 -14.04
C PHE A 133 -8.80 -8.80 -13.48
N SER A 134 -9.52 -8.31 -12.48
CA SER A 134 -9.21 -7.06 -11.78
C SER A 134 -7.87 -7.15 -11.05
N GLU A 135 -7.64 -8.23 -10.29
CA GLU A 135 -6.39 -8.47 -9.55
C GLU A 135 -5.15 -8.52 -10.48
N ARG A 136 -5.34 -8.94 -11.73
CA ARG A 136 -4.27 -9.03 -12.74
C ARG A 136 -4.27 -7.89 -13.75
N ASP A 137 -5.06 -6.85 -13.48
CA ASP A 137 -5.20 -5.64 -14.31
C ASP A 137 -5.56 -5.90 -15.79
N GLN A 138 -6.14 -7.04 -16.09
CA GLN A 138 -6.53 -7.38 -17.48
C GLN A 138 -7.77 -6.60 -17.94
N LEU A 139 -8.54 -6.02 -17.04
CA LEU A 139 -9.68 -5.17 -17.38
C LEU A 139 -9.25 -3.77 -17.78
N GLY A 140 -7.99 -3.39 -17.50
CA GLY A 140 -7.43 -2.10 -17.88
C GLY A 140 -8.36 -0.95 -17.47
N TRP A 141 -8.77 -0.91 -16.18
CA TRP A 141 -9.75 0.06 -15.70
C TRP A 141 -9.45 1.49 -16.17
N GLU A 142 -8.20 1.89 -16.08
CA GLU A 142 -7.78 3.25 -16.44
C GLU A 142 -7.99 3.59 -17.92
N ARG A 143 -8.05 2.58 -18.81
CA ARG A 143 -8.27 2.74 -20.27
C ARG A 143 -9.73 2.58 -20.69
N GLN A 144 -10.63 2.25 -19.78
CA GLN A 144 -12.06 2.17 -20.09
C GLN A 144 -12.62 3.57 -20.34
N VAL A 145 -13.54 3.67 -21.29
CA VAL A 145 -14.27 4.91 -21.63
C VAL A 145 -15.63 4.82 -20.96
N PRO A 146 -15.93 5.68 -19.97
CA PRO A 146 -17.27 5.71 -19.35
C PRO A 146 -18.33 6.16 -20.35
N ALA A 147 -19.55 5.68 -20.18
CA ALA A 147 -20.67 6.09 -21.03
C ALA A 147 -21.03 7.57 -20.79
N GLY A 148 -21.29 8.30 -21.86
CA GLY A 148 -21.81 9.67 -21.83
C GLY A 148 -20.77 10.75 -21.55
N VAL A 149 -19.47 10.41 -21.42
CA VAL A 149 -18.39 11.40 -21.23
C VAL A 149 -17.93 11.99 -22.55
N THR A 150 -17.48 13.22 -22.49
CA THR A 150 -16.97 14.00 -23.62
C THR A 150 -15.73 14.79 -23.22
N LEU A 151 -15.07 15.43 -24.16
CA LEU A 151 -13.94 16.34 -23.87
C LEU A 151 -14.33 17.53 -22.96
N ALA A 152 -15.61 17.91 -22.91
CA ALA A 152 -16.09 18.97 -22.04
C ALA A 152 -15.99 18.63 -20.55
N ASP A 153 -15.92 17.34 -20.20
CA ASP A 153 -15.76 16.87 -18.84
C ASP A 153 -14.31 17.03 -18.34
N LEU A 154 -13.36 17.28 -19.26
CA LEU A 154 -11.98 17.59 -18.90
C LEU A 154 -11.76 19.10 -18.69
N ASP A 155 -10.83 19.44 -17.83
CA ASP A 155 -10.40 20.80 -17.57
C ASP A 155 -9.28 21.21 -18.55
N PRO A 156 -9.53 22.15 -19.48
CA PRO A 156 -8.55 22.60 -20.47
C PRO A 156 -7.34 23.29 -19.83
N ASP A 157 -7.50 23.93 -18.66
CA ASP A 157 -6.40 24.59 -17.97
C ASP A 157 -5.41 23.60 -17.38
N LEU A 158 -5.93 22.49 -16.82
CA LEU A 158 -5.10 21.38 -16.34
C LEU A 158 -4.36 20.70 -17.49
N ILE A 159 -5.02 20.50 -18.63
CA ILE A 159 -4.41 19.93 -19.83
C ILE A 159 -3.29 20.85 -20.36
N ALA A 160 -3.56 22.15 -20.46
CA ALA A 160 -2.58 23.13 -20.91
C ALA A 160 -1.38 23.23 -19.94
N ALA A 161 -1.62 23.18 -18.63
CA ALA A 161 -0.57 23.16 -17.61
C ALA A 161 0.30 21.90 -17.71
N TYR A 162 -0.34 20.74 -17.93
CA TYR A 162 0.37 19.50 -18.15
C TYR A 162 1.25 19.52 -19.42
N ALA A 163 0.69 19.96 -20.56
CA ALA A 163 1.43 20.08 -21.81
C ALA A 163 2.65 21.00 -21.68
N ARG A 164 2.49 22.16 -21.02
CA ARG A 164 3.61 23.05 -20.71
C ARG A 164 4.69 22.39 -19.84
N ARG A 165 4.28 21.55 -18.88
CA ARG A 165 5.21 20.85 -18.00
C ARG A 165 6.03 19.78 -18.72
N VAL A 166 5.40 19.05 -19.65
CA VAL A 166 6.07 18.05 -20.49
C VAL A 166 7.02 18.71 -21.50
N GLY A 167 6.71 19.95 -21.91
CA GLY A 167 7.55 20.74 -22.79
C GLY A 167 7.60 20.18 -24.22
N PRO A 168 8.76 20.22 -24.90
CA PRO A 168 8.88 19.81 -26.31
C PRO A 168 8.39 18.41 -26.64
N LEU A 169 8.39 17.51 -25.66
CA LEU A 169 7.85 16.14 -25.81
C LEU A 169 6.32 16.12 -25.93
N ALA A 170 5.63 17.20 -25.56
CA ALA A 170 4.19 17.31 -25.72
C ALA A 170 3.80 17.37 -27.20
N GLY A 171 4.62 17.98 -28.06
CA GLY A 171 4.25 18.36 -29.42
C GLY A 171 3.33 19.59 -29.42
N ASP A 172 2.80 19.95 -30.58
CA ASP A 172 1.95 21.13 -30.74
C ASP A 172 0.47 20.88 -30.34
N ASP A 173 0.06 19.61 -30.19
CA ASP A 173 -1.31 19.22 -29.85
C ASP A 173 -1.38 18.53 -28.48
N PRO A 174 -1.92 19.22 -27.45
CA PRO A 174 -2.16 18.64 -26.13
C PRO A 174 -3.06 17.41 -26.14
N LEU A 175 -4.03 17.32 -27.04
CA LEU A 175 -4.95 16.16 -27.11
C LEU A 175 -4.23 14.92 -27.66
N ALA A 176 -3.33 15.11 -28.62
CA ALA A 176 -2.46 14.02 -29.10
C ALA A 176 -1.55 13.51 -27.98
N LEU A 177 -1.06 14.40 -27.08
CA LEU A 177 -0.31 13.99 -25.90
C LEU A 177 -1.19 13.12 -24.99
N LEU A 178 -2.41 13.53 -24.66
CA LEU A 178 -3.34 12.78 -23.82
C LEU A 178 -3.66 11.41 -24.43
N THR A 179 -3.83 11.33 -25.76
CA THR A 179 -4.04 10.05 -26.46
C THR A 179 -2.85 9.12 -26.30
N ARG A 180 -1.61 9.65 -26.50
CA ARG A 180 -0.37 8.86 -26.27
C ARG A 180 -0.22 8.38 -24.81
N ARG A 181 -0.78 9.11 -23.85
CA ARG A 181 -0.78 8.75 -22.42
C ARG A 181 -1.94 7.81 -22.02
N GLY A 182 -2.81 7.45 -22.96
CA GLY A 182 -3.98 6.61 -22.68
C GLY A 182 -5.10 7.32 -21.91
N CYS A 183 -5.05 8.65 -21.86
CA CYS A 183 -6.09 9.49 -21.26
C CYS A 183 -7.27 9.76 -22.20
N LEU A 184 -7.07 9.54 -23.51
CA LEU A 184 -8.09 9.62 -24.54
C LEU A 184 -8.02 8.38 -25.45
N ILE A 185 -9.18 7.90 -25.89
CA ILE A 185 -9.37 6.91 -26.96
C ILE A 185 -10.39 7.48 -27.94
N ASP A 186 -10.02 7.59 -29.22
CA ASP A 186 -10.88 8.14 -30.28
C ASP A 186 -11.48 9.52 -29.94
N GLY A 187 -10.69 10.35 -29.24
CA GLY A 187 -11.07 11.69 -28.80
C GLY A 187 -12.01 11.72 -27.59
N VAL A 188 -12.31 10.58 -26.96
CA VAL A 188 -13.15 10.47 -25.76
C VAL A 188 -12.31 10.19 -24.53
N PRO A 189 -12.56 10.84 -23.37
CA PRO A 189 -11.83 10.61 -22.14
C PRO A 189 -11.96 9.18 -21.63
N THR A 190 -10.84 8.60 -21.24
CA THR A 190 -10.79 7.35 -20.47
C THR A 190 -10.95 7.64 -18.97
N ASN A 191 -11.09 6.59 -18.15
CA ASN A 191 -11.05 6.73 -16.69
C ASN A 191 -9.76 7.44 -16.23
N ALA A 192 -8.61 7.14 -16.85
CA ALA A 192 -7.35 7.86 -16.55
C ALA A 192 -7.45 9.34 -16.92
N GLY A 193 -8.04 9.68 -18.07
CA GLY A 193 -8.24 11.07 -18.47
C GLY A 193 -9.10 11.84 -17.49
N LEU A 194 -10.22 11.26 -17.08
CA LEU A 194 -11.15 11.88 -16.14
C LEU A 194 -10.56 12.05 -14.73
N ILE A 195 -9.91 11.02 -14.21
CA ILE A 195 -9.38 11.09 -12.84
C ILE A 195 -8.15 12.02 -12.72
N LEU A 196 -7.43 12.24 -13.83
CA LEU A 196 -6.25 13.11 -13.87
C LEU A 196 -6.58 14.56 -14.25
N PHE A 197 -7.60 14.77 -15.12
CA PHE A 197 -7.89 16.06 -15.73
C PHE A 197 -9.38 16.43 -15.70
N GLY A 198 -10.23 15.64 -15.04
CA GLY A 198 -11.68 15.89 -14.97
C GLY A 198 -12.00 17.15 -14.17
N ARG A 199 -13.05 17.88 -14.61
CA ARG A 199 -13.59 19.04 -13.88
C ARG A 199 -14.26 18.62 -12.56
N ASP A 200 -14.97 17.50 -12.59
CA ASP A 200 -15.69 16.93 -11.45
C ASP A 200 -15.36 15.45 -11.30
N VAL A 201 -14.22 15.18 -10.64
CA VAL A 201 -13.79 13.82 -10.35
C VAL A 201 -14.74 13.11 -9.39
N ALA A 202 -15.36 13.85 -8.47
CA ALA A 202 -16.26 13.29 -7.46
C ALA A 202 -17.55 12.72 -8.09
N ALA A 203 -18.06 13.35 -9.14
CA ALA A 203 -19.23 12.85 -9.85
C ALA A 203 -18.98 11.51 -10.54
N HIS A 204 -17.77 11.28 -11.07
CA HIS A 204 -17.41 10.06 -11.78
C HIS A 204 -16.81 8.99 -10.86
N PHE A 205 -15.94 9.41 -9.93
CA PHE A 205 -15.12 8.54 -9.06
C PHE A 205 -15.12 9.04 -7.62
N PRO A 206 -16.24 9.02 -6.90
CA PRO A 206 -16.28 9.44 -5.49
C PRO A 206 -15.28 8.65 -4.63
N GLN A 207 -14.98 7.40 -5.02
CA GLN A 207 -14.00 6.55 -4.35
C GLN A 207 -12.54 6.99 -4.55
N ALA A 208 -12.26 7.95 -5.43
CA ALA A 208 -10.90 8.49 -5.63
C ALA A 208 -10.48 9.48 -4.54
N GLU A 209 -11.32 9.64 -3.53
CA GLU A 209 -11.05 10.52 -2.39
C GLU A 209 -9.81 10.11 -1.58
N ILE A 210 -9.13 11.10 -1.02
CA ILE A 210 -8.10 10.96 0.00
C ILE A 210 -8.66 11.53 1.30
N ILE A 211 -8.83 10.67 2.28
CA ILE A 211 -9.32 11.01 3.62
C ILE A 211 -8.11 11.20 4.51
N LEU A 212 -7.93 12.41 5.01
CA LEU A 212 -6.86 12.79 5.93
C LEU A 212 -7.45 12.91 7.34
N VAL A 213 -6.87 12.20 8.30
CA VAL A 213 -7.31 12.24 9.70
C VAL A 213 -6.09 12.47 10.59
N ARG A 214 -6.20 13.36 11.57
CA ARG A 214 -5.18 13.58 12.58
C ARG A 214 -5.72 13.33 13.97
N TYR A 215 -5.07 12.41 14.68
CA TYR A 215 -5.22 12.22 16.12
C TYR A 215 -4.01 12.80 16.85
N ARG A 216 -4.24 13.50 17.96
CA ARG A 216 -3.15 14.04 18.80
C ARG A 216 -2.53 12.97 19.71
N SER A 217 -3.23 11.85 19.89
CA SER A 217 -2.86 10.68 20.68
C SER A 217 -2.12 9.61 19.85
N ARG A 218 -1.75 8.50 20.51
CA ARG A 218 -1.19 7.29 19.85
C ARG A 218 -2.27 6.39 19.28
N GLU A 219 -3.50 6.54 19.74
CA GLU A 219 -4.66 5.74 19.36
C GLU A 219 -5.78 6.65 18.86
N PRO A 220 -6.77 6.10 18.12
CA PRO A 220 -7.96 6.86 17.74
C PRO A 220 -8.66 7.44 18.97
N ASP A 221 -9.15 8.70 18.85
CA ASP A 221 -9.83 9.45 19.90
C ASP A 221 -11.08 10.12 19.31
N ASP A 222 -12.01 10.52 20.16
CA ASP A 222 -13.22 11.24 19.76
C ASP A 222 -12.93 12.65 19.21
N VAL A 223 -11.74 13.19 19.51
CA VAL A 223 -11.27 14.49 19.03
C VAL A 223 -10.24 14.29 17.93
N PHE A 224 -10.60 14.62 16.70
CA PHE A 224 -9.73 14.53 15.54
C PHE A 224 -9.95 15.67 14.54
N GLU A 225 -8.96 15.92 13.73
CA GLU A 225 -9.04 16.82 12.58
C GLU A 225 -9.17 15.99 11.32
N ARG A 226 -10.07 16.38 10.39
CA ARG A 226 -10.33 15.62 9.15
C ARG A 226 -10.43 16.55 7.96
N GLU A 227 -9.88 16.14 6.82
CA GLU A 227 -10.09 16.72 5.50
C GLU A 227 -10.30 15.60 4.48
N ASP A 228 -11.34 15.72 3.66
CA ASP A 228 -11.64 14.81 2.56
C ASP A 228 -11.34 15.55 1.24
N ILE A 229 -10.50 14.94 0.40
CA ILE A 229 -10.06 15.53 -0.86
C ILE A 229 -10.51 14.63 -1.99
N CYS A 230 -11.45 15.08 -2.81
CA CYS A 230 -11.80 14.45 -4.08
C CYS A 230 -11.59 15.48 -5.19
N ALA A 231 -10.49 15.37 -5.91
CA ALA A 231 -10.04 16.31 -6.94
C ALA A 231 -9.21 15.53 -7.98
N PRO A 232 -8.85 16.15 -9.13
CA PRO A 232 -7.87 15.56 -10.03
C PRO A 232 -6.63 15.11 -9.29
N LEU A 233 -6.13 13.89 -9.57
CA LEU A 233 -5.10 13.25 -8.75
C LEU A 233 -3.85 14.12 -8.50
N PRO A 234 -3.33 14.87 -9.52
CA PRO A 234 -2.17 15.73 -9.27
C PRO A 234 -2.46 16.84 -8.26
N GLU A 235 -3.69 17.36 -8.23
CA GLU A 235 -4.12 18.36 -7.25
C GLU A 235 -4.36 17.72 -5.88
N ALA A 236 -5.05 16.58 -5.85
CA ALA A 236 -5.33 15.83 -4.62
C ALA A 236 -4.03 15.48 -3.88
N ILE A 237 -3.00 15.01 -4.60
CA ILE A 237 -1.67 14.73 -4.02
C ILE A 237 -1.06 16.00 -3.42
N ARG A 238 -1.07 17.15 -4.14
CA ARG A 238 -0.48 18.39 -3.63
C ARG A 238 -1.23 18.94 -2.42
N ARG A 239 -2.58 18.82 -2.39
CA ARG A 239 -3.39 19.22 -1.23
C ARG A 239 -3.10 18.34 -0.04
N ALA A 240 -3.07 17.01 -0.22
CA ALA A 240 -2.75 16.07 0.84
C ALA A 240 -1.33 16.28 1.39
N GLU A 241 -0.33 16.49 0.52
CA GLU A 241 1.05 16.78 0.91
C GLU A 241 1.13 18.09 1.74
N ARG A 242 0.41 19.13 1.33
CA ARG A 242 0.34 20.40 2.07
C ARG A 242 -0.27 20.20 3.44
N TRP A 243 -1.43 19.55 3.52
CA TRP A 243 -2.10 19.27 4.78
C TRP A 243 -1.21 18.47 5.73
N LEU A 244 -0.56 17.41 5.26
CA LEU A 244 0.39 16.64 6.06
C LEU A 244 1.54 17.50 6.56
N ASN A 245 2.10 18.36 5.69
CA ASN A 245 3.17 19.26 6.07
C ASN A 245 2.75 20.31 7.11
N GLU A 246 1.50 20.75 7.11
CA GLU A 246 0.95 21.71 8.09
C GLU A 246 0.68 21.05 9.44
N HIS A 247 0.29 19.76 9.45
CA HIS A 247 -0.15 19.05 10.64
C HIS A 247 0.93 18.19 11.30
N MET A 248 2.01 17.85 10.57
CA MET A 248 3.19 17.19 11.14
C MET A 248 3.91 18.12 12.10
N ARG A 249 4.38 17.57 13.22
CA ARG A 249 5.22 18.32 14.16
C ARG A 249 6.56 18.65 13.52
N LYS A 250 6.98 19.88 13.76
CA LYS A 250 8.28 20.42 13.32
C LYS A 250 8.92 21.12 14.49
N GLY A 251 10.22 21.17 14.51
CA GLY A 251 10.96 21.87 15.54
C GLY A 251 12.41 22.08 15.12
N SER A 252 13.14 22.76 15.96
CA SER A 252 14.57 22.97 15.81
C SER A 252 15.27 22.57 17.11
N ARG A 253 16.41 21.95 17.01
CA ARG A 253 17.28 21.63 18.15
C ARG A 253 18.67 22.17 17.91
N MET A 254 19.36 22.51 18.98
CA MET A 254 20.78 22.82 18.91
C MET A 254 21.60 21.54 19.02
N VAL A 255 22.44 21.27 18.04
CA VAL A 255 23.41 20.17 18.06
C VAL A 255 24.80 20.81 18.04
N GLY A 256 25.42 20.88 19.21
CA GLY A 256 26.61 21.70 19.39
C GLY A 256 26.32 23.19 19.19
N LEU A 257 26.97 23.82 18.20
CA LEU A 257 26.77 25.23 17.83
C LEU A 257 25.83 25.42 16.63
N GLU A 258 25.35 24.33 16.01
CA GLU A 258 24.51 24.37 14.83
C GLU A 258 23.04 24.15 15.21
N ARG A 259 22.15 24.86 14.50
CA ARG A 259 20.70 24.65 14.58
C ARG A 259 20.32 23.60 13.55
N GLU A 260 19.72 22.51 14.01
CA GLU A 260 19.17 21.45 13.19
C GLU A 260 17.64 21.48 13.25
N ASP A 261 16.99 21.66 12.11
CA ASP A 261 15.53 21.56 12.01
C ASP A 261 15.14 20.08 11.86
N TRP A 262 14.11 19.68 12.57
CA TRP A 262 13.57 18.33 12.51
C TRP A 262 12.08 18.32 12.17
N THR A 263 11.63 17.22 11.58
CA THR A 263 10.21 16.96 11.31
C THR A 263 9.81 15.63 11.93
N GLN A 264 8.54 15.48 12.27
CA GLN A 264 8.01 14.24 12.87
C GLN A 264 8.29 13.02 12.01
N PHE A 265 8.18 13.17 10.69
CA PHE A 265 8.53 12.17 9.68
C PHE A 265 9.43 12.82 8.62
N PRO A 266 10.34 12.08 7.98
CA PRO A 266 11.06 12.57 6.82
C PRO A 266 10.07 12.95 5.70
N PRO A 267 10.06 14.20 5.20
CA PRO A 267 9.04 14.65 4.22
C PRO A 267 9.02 13.82 2.94
N GLY A 268 10.19 13.38 2.48
CA GLY A 268 10.27 12.54 1.29
C GLY A 268 9.70 11.13 1.51
N ALA A 269 9.80 10.57 2.73
CA ALA A 269 9.17 9.28 3.05
C ALA A 269 7.64 9.40 3.09
N VAL A 270 7.12 10.49 3.64
CA VAL A 270 5.68 10.81 3.64
C VAL A 270 5.14 10.97 2.22
N ARG A 271 5.84 11.76 1.39
CA ARG A 271 5.49 11.97 -0.01
C ARG A 271 5.47 10.65 -0.78
N GLU A 272 6.47 9.81 -0.60
CA GLU A 272 6.55 8.50 -1.27
C GLU A 272 5.38 7.60 -0.88
N ALA A 273 5.03 7.52 0.41
CA ALA A 273 3.90 6.73 0.88
C ALA A 273 2.56 7.24 0.30
N LEU A 274 2.34 8.56 0.31
CA LEU A 274 1.17 9.21 -0.28
C LEU A 274 1.04 8.91 -1.77
N VAL A 275 2.12 9.14 -2.51
CA VAL A 275 2.11 9.00 -3.98
C VAL A 275 1.92 7.54 -4.39
N ASN A 276 2.56 6.59 -3.68
CA ASN A 276 2.37 5.16 -3.93
C ASN A 276 0.93 4.72 -3.62
N ALA A 277 0.32 5.24 -2.57
CA ALA A 277 -1.08 4.95 -2.25
C ALA A 277 -2.02 5.37 -3.39
N VAL A 278 -1.78 6.53 -4.02
CA VAL A 278 -2.56 7.02 -5.17
C VAL A 278 -2.23 6.24 -6.44
N ALA A 279 -0.94 6.04 -6.74
CA ALA A 279 -0.48 5.41 -7.98
C ALA A 279 -0.90 3.94 -8.10
N HIS A 280 -0.95 3.22 -6.97
CA HIS A 280 -1.22 1.78 -6.92
C HIS A 280 -2.60 1.42 -6.38
N ARG A 281 -3.45 2.40 -6.06
CA ARG A 281 -4.83 2.16 -5.66
C ARG A 281 -5.59 1.34 -6.70
N ASP A 282 -6.41 0.41 -6.24
CA ASP A 282 -7.39 -0.26 -7.10
C ASP A 282 -8.66 0.61 -7.23
N TYR A 283 -8.74 1.37 -8.32
CA TYR A 283 -9.87 2.28 -8.57
C TYR A 283 -11.17 1.56 -8.92
N THR A 284 -11.16 0.24 -9.13
CA THR A 284 -12.38 -0.57 -9.29
C THR A 284 -13.12 -0.76 -7.97
N ILE A 285 -12.42 -0.66 -6.84
CA ILE A 285 -13.01 -0.78 -5.50
C ILE A 285 -13.77 0.51 -5.18
N ARG A 286 -15.10 0.36 -5.00
CA ARG A 286 -16.02 1.45 -4.64
C ARG A 286 -16.34 1.41 -3.15
N GLY A 287 -16.75 2.56 -2.61
CA GLY A 287 -17.20 2.67 -1.20
C GLY A 287 -16.09 2.86 -0.17
N GLU A 288 -14.82 2.93 -0.60
CA GLU A 288 -13.67 3.17 0.28
C GLU A 288 -12.62 4.03 -0.43
N GLY A 289 -12.18 5.13 0.21
CA GLY A 289 -11.11 6.00 -0.26
C GLY A 289 -9.72 5.61 0.27
N ILE A 290 -8.69 6.33 -0.19
CA ILE A 290 -7.38 6.28 0.45
C ILE A 290 -7.52 6.96 1.82
N ARG A 291 -7.02 6.32 2.87
CA ARG A 291 -7.04 6.90 4.22
C ARG A 291 -5.63 7.11 4.75
N ILE A 292 -5.33 8.34 5.15
CA ILE A 292 -4.06 8.72 5.73
C ILE A 292 -4.33 9.22 7.14
N THR A 293 -3.81 8.49 8.12
CA THR A 293 -4.03 8.78 9.54
C THR A 293 -2.73 9.18 10.20
N LEU A 294 -2.68 10.41 10.66
CA LEU A 294 -1.54 10.99 11.37
C LEU A 294 -1.76 10.86 12.89
N PHE A 295 -0.97 10.01 13.52
CA PHE A 295 -0.90 9.87 14.98
C PHE A 295 0.30 10.60 15.57
N SER A 296 0.35 10.71 16.89
CA SER A 296 1.48 11.35 17.58
C SER A 296 2.81 10.60 17.40
N ASN A 297 2.80 9.30 17.09
CA ASN A 297 3.97 8.42 17.00
C ASN A 297 4.15 7.73 15.64
N ARG A 298 3.16 7.76 14.76
CA ARG A 298 3.19 7.09 13.45
C ARG A 298 2.28 7.77 12.42
N LEU A 299 2.55 7.52 11.16
CA LEU A 299 1.68 7.83 10.04
C LEU A 299 1.23 6.51 9.41
N GLU A 300 -0.06 6.31 9.29
CA GLU A 300 -0.67 5.18 8.60
C GLU A 300 -1.22 5.63 7.25
N VAL A 301 -0.82 4.95 6.17
CA VAL A 301 -1.29 5.20 4.81
C VAL A 301 -1.93 3.93 4.30
N TYR A 302 -3.24 3.92 4.21
CA TYR A 302 -4.03 2.81 3.69
C TYR A 302 -4.53 3.13 2.28
N SER A 303 -4.36 2.18 1.36
CA SER A 303 -4.85 2.25 -0.01
C SER A 303 -5.69 1.01 -0.34
N PRO A 304 -6.94 1.17 -0.87
CA PRO A 304 -7.74 0.06 -1.34
C PRO A 304 -7.08 -0.70 -2.49
N GLY A 305 -7.08 -2.03 -2.41
CA GLY A 305 -6.45 -2.94 -3.37
C GLY A 305 -5.22 -3.64 -2.77
N ARG A 306 -5.18 -4.96 -2.94
CA ARG A 306 -4.06 -5.81 -2.52
C ARG A 306 -2.87 -5.63 -3.44
N LEU A 307 -1.71 -6.15 -3.06
CA LEU A 307 -0.54 -6.15 -3.91
C LEU A 307 -0.86 -6.83 -5.26
N PRO A 308 -0.46 -6.23 -6.38
CA PRO A 308 -0.85 -6.72 -7.70
C PRO A 308 0.04 -7.86 -8.18
N GLY A 309 -0.57 -8.84 -8.86
CA GLY A 309 0.13 -9.86 -9.63
C GLY A 309 1.09 -10.71 -8.81
N HIS A 310 2.36 -10.66 -9.17
CA HIS A 310 3.48 -11.40 -8.58
C HIS A 310 4.18 -10.65 -7.42
N VAL A 311 3.76 -9.43 -7.13
CA VAL A 311 4.32 -8.64 -6.02
C VAL A 311 3.83 -9.19 -4.69
N THR A 312 4.75 -9.41 -3.77
CA THR A 312 4.50 -9.91 -2.41
C THR A 312 5.24 -9.01 -1.41
N LEU A 313 4.94 -9.12 -0.12
CA LEU A 313 5.68 -8.40 0.92
C LEU A 313 7.18 -8.72 0.93
N ASP A 314 7.56 -9.95 0.51
CA ASP A 314 8.94 -10.39 0.49
C ASP A 314 9.72 -9.79 -0.68
N ASN A 315 9.07 -9.57 -1.83
CA ASN A 315 9.71 -9.07 -3.05
C ASN A 315 9.35 -7.62 -3.43
N ILE A 316 8.51 -6.93 -2.67
CA ILE A 316 8.01 -5.56 -2.95
C ILE A 316 9.12 -4.53 -3.24
N ARG A 317 10.34 -4.76 -2.74
CA ARG A 317 11.51 -3.91 -2.97
C ARG A 317 12.20 -4.19 -4.31
N ALA A 318 12.12 -5.42 -4.80
CA ALA A 318 12.79 -5.88 -6.00
C ALA A 318 11.86 -5.84 -7.23
N GLU A 319 10.60 -6.21 -7.03
CA GLU A 319 9.62 -6.29 -8.11
C GLU A 319 8.99 -4.94 -8.43
N ARG A 320 8.70 -4.75 -9.72
CA ARG A 320 8.10 -3.53 -10.23
C ARG A 320 6.85 -3.86 -11.02
N PHE A 321 5.74 -3.44 -10.50
CA PHE A 321 4.45 -3.58 -11.17
C PHE A 321 3.62 -2.33 -10.94
N SER A 322 2.97 -1.83 -11.99
CA SER A 322 2.00 -0.74 -11.88
C SER A 322 0.64 -1.23 -12.31
N ARG A 323 -0.34 -1.12 -11.41
CA ARG A 323 -1.76 -1.38 -11.73
C ARG A 323 -2.33 -0.32 -12.67
N ASN A 324 -1.84 0.91 -12.55
CA ASN A 324 -2.34 2.08 -13.28
C ASN A 324 -1.22 2.73 -14.09
N PRO A 325 -0.69 2.10 -15.16
CA PRO A 325 0.48 2.59 -15.89
C PRO A 325 0.26 3.94 -16.56
N ALA A 326 -0.95 4.26 -17.05
CA ALA A 326 -1.24 5.58 -17.64
C ALA A 326 -1.25 6.68 -16.57
N ILE A 327 -1.87 6.42 -15.42
CA ILE A 327 -1.86 7.34 -14.27
C ILE A 327 -0.43 7.59 -13.79
N VAL A 328 0.34 6.51 -13.56
CA VAL A 328 1.75 6.61 -13.12
C VAL A 328 2.59 7.38 -14.13
N GLN A 329 2.37 7.19 -15.44
CA GLN A 329 3.10 7.93 -16.47
C GLN A 329 2.85 9.44 -16.39
N VAL A 330 1.59 9.87 -16.27
CA VAL A 330 1.24 11.29 -16.15
C VAL A 330 1.76 11.88 -14.84
N LEU A 331 1.65 11.18 -13.73
CA LEU A 331 2.21 11.63 -12.46
C LEU A 331 3.75 11.75 -12.52
N ALA A 332 4.42 10.87 -13.24
CA ALA A 332 5.87 10.94 -13.46
C ALA A 332 6.26 12.13 -14.36
N ASP A 333 5.52 12.38 -15.43
CA ASP A 333 5.72 13.55 -16.29
C ASP A 333 5.57 14.86 -15.49
N LEU A 334 4.71 14.88 -14.50
CA LEU A 334 4.52 15.99 -13.56
C LEU A 334 5.60 16.07 -12.45
N GLY A 335 6.50 15.08 -12.37
CA GLY A 335 7.52 14.99 -11.34
C GLY A 335 6.98 14.62 -9.95
N LEU A 336 5.78 14.03 -9.89
CA LEU A 336 5.16 13.55 -8.65
C LEU A 336 5.61 12.13 -8.31
N VAL A 337 5.84 11.28 -9.31
CA VAL A 337 6.31 9.89 -9.19
C VAL A 337 7.70 9.74 -9.79
N GLU A 338 8.53 8.91 -9.20
CA GLU A 338 9.80 8.48 -9.77
C GLU A 338 9.65 7.06 -10.35
N ARG A 339 9.90 6.91 -11.67
CA ARG A 339 9.69 5.64 -12.38
C ARG A 339 10.77 4.58 -12.19
N LEU A 340 11.88 4.93 -11.57
CA LEU A 340 13.02 4.02 -11.44
C LEU A 340 12.78 2.87 -10.42
N GLY A 341 11.67 2.91 -9.67
CA GLY A 341 11.28 1.87 -8.72
C GLY A 341 12.12 1.83 -7.44
N TYR A 342 12.84 2.91 -7.12
CA TYR A 342 13.61 3.01 -5.88
C TYR A 342 12.87 3.72 -4.73
N GLY A 343 11.57 3.95 -4.89
CA GLY A 343 10.77 4.73 -3.94
C GLY A 343 10.74 4.14 -2.54
N ILE A 344 10.47 2.83 -2.41
CA ILE A 344 10.48 2.13 -1.11
C ILE A 344 11.87 2.15 -0.48
N ASP A 345 12.93 1.89 -1.25
CA ASP A 345 14.30 1.93 -0.74
C ASP A 345 14.71 3.33 -0.30
N ARG A 346 14.26 4.37 -1.02
CA ARG A 346 14.46 5.77 -0.63
C ARG A 346 13.73 6.10 0.65
N MET A 347 12.47 5.69 0.79
CA MET A 347 11.68 5.83 2.02
C MET A 347 12.39 5.21 3.22
N LEU A 348 12.85 3.96 3.10
CA LEU A 348 13.56 3.25 4.16
C LEU A 348 14.89 3.92 4.51
N ARG A 349 15.67 4.38 3.50
CA ARG A 349 16.92 5.13 3.74
C ARG A 349 16.69 6.45 4.46
N GLN A 350 15.62 7.18 4.13
CA GLN A 350 15.30 8.45 4.79
C GLN A 350 14.86 8.24 6.23
N LEU A 351 14.10 7.19 6.53
CA LEU A 351 13.77 6.82 7.91
C LEU A 351 15.04 6.47 8.70
N ALA A 352 15.92 5.65 8.14
CA ALA A 352 17.19 5.29 8.78
C ALA A 352 18.09 6.50 9.01
N ALA A 353 18.19 7.42 8.04
CA ALA A 353 18.95 8.67 8.17
C ALA A 353 18.39 9.58 9.27
N ALA A 354 17.07 9.53 9.52
CA ALA A 354 16.42 10.25 10.62
C ALA A 354 16.49 9.50 11.97
N GLY A 355 17.17 8.36 12.04
CA GLY A 355 17.27 7.53 13.25
C GLY A 355 15.95 6.83 13.61
N LEU A 356 15.05 6.65 12.65
CA LEU A 356 13.75 6.01 12.85
C LEU A 356 13.79 4.54 12.45
N PRO A 357 12.95 3.70 13.08
CA PRO A 357 12.74 2.32 12.63
C PRO A 357 12.28 2.27 11.16
N PRO A 358 12.46 1.14 10.47
CA PRO A 358 11.96 1.00 9.10
C PRO A 358 10.42 1.06 9.06
N ALA A 359 9.87 1.49 7.93
CA ALA A 359 8.45 1.38 7.64
C ALA A 359 8.01 -0.08 7.64
N THR A 360 6.77 -0.34 8.07
CA THR A 360 6.16 -1.66 7.97
C THR A 360 5.06 -1.66 6.91
N PHE A 361 4.90 -2.82 6.26
CA PHE A 361 3.98 -3.02 5.15
C PHE A 361 3.06 -4.18 5.49
N HIS A 362 1.75 -3.98 5.33
CA HIS A 362 0.75 -4.98 5.66
C HIS A 362 -0.27 -5.11 4.53
N GLU A 363 -0.50 -6.33 4.09
CA GLU A 363 -1.60 -6.63 3.20
C GLU A 363 -2.83 -6.99 4.05
N THR A 364 -3.93 -6.29 3.84
CA THR A 364 -5.22 -6.54 4.51
C THR A 364 -6.15 -7.34 3.59
N ALA A 365 -7.35 -7.67 4.07
CA ALA A 365 -8.34 -8.37 3.24
C ALA A 365 -8.75 -7.57 2.00
N ALA A 366 -8.79 -6.23 2.08
CA ALA A 366 -9.28 -5.34 1.03
C ALA A 366 -8.26 -4.32 0.51
N GLY A 367 -7.10 -4.17 1.15
CA GLY A 367 -6.15 -3.13 0.79
C GLY A 367 -4.73 -3.36 1.27
N PHE A 368 -3.95 -2.31 1.18
CA PHE A 368 -2.54 -2.28 1.56
C PHE A 368 -2.30 -1.13 2.54
N LEU A 369 -1.60 -1.41 3.65
CA LEU A 369 -1.30 -0.46 4.70
C LEU A 369 0.21 -0.28 4.85
N VAL A 370 0.65 0.96 4.80
CA VAL A 370 2.03 1.38 5.09
C VAL A 370 2.03 2.14 6.41
N ILE A 371 2.91 1.78 7.34
CA ILE A 371 3.08 2.47 8.61
C ILE A 371 4.49 3.06 8.67
N LEU A 372 4.56 4.38 8.73
CA LEU A 372 5.81 5.11 8.95
C LEU A 372 5.92 5.46 10.43
N PRO A 373 6.98 5.01 11.13
CA PRO A 373 7.24 5.45 12.49
C PRO A 373 7.64 6.93 12.50
N GLY A 374 7.15 7.67 13.48
CA GLY A 374 7.50 9.08 13.68
C GLY A 374 8.56 9.27 14.76
N GLN A 375 9.20 10.44 14.75
CA GLN A 375 10.10 10.84 15.82
C GLN A 375 9.38 10.66 17.17
N PRO A 376 9.94 9.86 18.08
CA PRO A 376 9.36 9.72 19.41
C PRO A 376 9.25 11.11 20.04
N MET A 377 8.18 11.33 20.77
CA MET A 377 8.21 12.43 21.73
C MET A 377 9.34 12.10 22.69
N ALA A 378 10.27 13.03 22.89
CA ALA A 378 11.25 12.86 23.94
C ALA A 378 10.49 12.51 25.22
N GLU A 379 10.86 11.43 25.89
CA GLU A 379 10.30 11.11 27.20
C GLU A 379 10.52 12.33 28.08
N GLY A 380 9.41 13.06 28.39
CA GLY A 380 9.43 14.33 29.09
C GLY A 380 9.13 15.60 28.28
N GLY A 381 8.81 15.49 26.96
CA GLY A 381 8.48 16.67 26.13
C GLY A 381 7.27 16.45 25.23
N LEU A 382 6.10 16.94 25.63
CA LEU A 382 4.99 17.25 24.75
C LEU A 382 5.44 18.35 23.77
N GLY A 383 5.60 17.98 22.47
CA GLY A 383 5.67 18.95 21.38
C GLY A 383 6.68 20.09 21.48
N GLY A 384 7.97 19.81 21.57
CA GLY A 384 8.98 20.86 21.44
C GLY A 384 9.07 21.87 22.60
N VAL A 385 8.43 21.59 23.72
CA VAL A 385 8.56 22.42 24.92
C VAL A 385 9.90 22.13 25.55
N ASP A 386 10.80 23.12 25.53
CA ASP A 386 12.07 23.06 26.25
C ASP A 386 11.81 23.02 27.76
N THR A 387 11.81 21.82 28.33
CA THR A 387 11.64 21.62 29.77
C THR A 387 12.89 22.03 30.58
N SER A 388 13.99 22.35 29.90
CA SER A 388 15.25 22.76 30.56
C SER A 388 15.07 24.05 31.36
N ALA A 389 14.21 24.96 30.89
CA ALA A 389 13.83 26.16 31.64
C ALA A 389 13.10 25.80 32.93
N TRP A 390 12.18 24.86 32.91
CA TRP A 390 11.43 24.39 34.07
C TRP A 390 12.31 23.62 35.06
N ARG A 391 13.26 22.81 34.56
CA ARG A 391 14.27 22.16 35.42
C ARG A 391 15.18 23.17 36.12
N ARG A 392 15.57 24.25 35.44
CA ARG A 392 16.33 25.37 36.07
C ARG A 392 15.54 26.11 37.11
N LEU A 393 14.20 26.14 37.04
CA LEU A 393 13.31 26.65 38.06
C LEU A 393 13.15 25.69 39.26
N GLY A 394 13.81 24.53 39.25
CA GLY A 394 13.77 23.55 40.33
C GLY A 394 12.46 22.78 40.42
N LEU A 395 11.73 22.64 39.30
CA LEU A 395 10.52 21.81 39.24
C LEU A 395 10.89 20.33 39.21
N ASN A 396 10.15 19.53 39.97
CA ASN A 396 10.27 18.09 39.94
C ASN A 396 9.61 17.47 38.70
N ASP A 397 9.93 16.19 38.40
CA ASP A 397 9.43 15.52 37.20
C ASP A 397 7.89 15.44 37.12
N ARG A 398 7.17 15.31 38.24
CA ARG A 398 5.71 15.32 38.28
C ARG A 398 5.12 16.69 37.93
N GLN A 399 5.74 17.77 38.40
CA GLN A 399 5.36 19.14 38.07
C GLN A 399 5.62 19.44 36.59
N ILE A 400 6.73 18.99 36.05
CA ILE A 400 7.04 19.08 34.63
C ILE A 400 6.01 18.30 33.82
N SER A 401 5.66 17.09 34.23
CA SER A 401 4.63 16.28 33.57
C SER A 401 3.25 16.95 33.62
N ALA A 402 2.91 17.60 34.73
CA ALA A 402 1.67 18.35 34.83
C ALA A 402 1.62 19.53 33.84
N LEU A 403 2.69 20.32 33.74
CA LEU A 403 2.78 21.41 32.76
C LEU A 403 2.69 20.90 31.31
N LEU A 404 3.39 19.81 31.01
CA LEU A 404 3.34 19.16 29.71
C LEU A 404 1.91 18.70 29.37
N PHE A 405 1.22 18.10 30.34
CA PHE A 405 -0.17 17.67 30.17
C PHE A 405 -1.11 18.85 29.89
N VAL A 406 -0.89 20.02 30.56
CA VAL A 406 -1.68 21.22 30.30
C VAL A 406 -1.35 21.82 28.93
N VAL A 407 -0.11 21.78 28.50
CA VAL A 407 0.26 22.21 27.13
C VAL A 407 -0.48 21.38 26.08
N ASP A 408 -0.60 20.07 26.29
CA ASP A 408 -1.26 19.14 25.38
C ASP A 408 -2.80 19.25 25.45
N ARG A 409 -3.35 19.17 26.65
CA ARG A 409 -4.81 19.07 26.86
C ARG A 409 -5.50 20.35 27.27
N GLN A 410 -4.75 21.46 27.33
CA GLN A 410 -5.20 22.79 27.70
C GLN A 410 -5.68 22.91 29.17
N ARG A 411 -5.83 21.82 29.89
CA ARG A 411 -6.21 21.76 31.31
C ARG A 411 -5.75 20.46 31.96
N ILE A 412 -5.58 20.46 33.27
CA ILE A 412 -5.31 19.28 34.09
C ILE A 412 -6.14 19.33 35.38
N THR A 413 -6.57 18.16 35.85
CA THR A 413 -7.20 17.98 37.16
C THR A 413 -6.27 17.22 38.10
N ASN A 414 -6.58 17.21 39.41
CA ASN A 414 -5.87 16.36 40.37
C ASN A 414 -5.96 14.87 39.97
N ARG A 415 -7.08 14.46 39.39
CA ARG A 415 -7.30 13.09 38.95
C ARG A 415 -6.40 12.74 37.79
N ASP A 416 -6.27 13.60 36.79
CA ASP A 416 -5.42 13.34 35.61
C ASP A 416 -3.96 13.16 36.06
N LEU A 417 -3.45 13.98 36.96
CA LEU A 417 -2.09 13.84 37.46
C LEU A 417 -1.94 12.60 38.37
N GLN A 418 -3.00 12.22 39.08
CA GLN A 418 -3.01 10.98 39.87
C GLN A 418 -2.98 9.73 38.99
N GLU A 419 -3.66 9.76 37.83
CA GLU A 419 -3.62 8.66 36.84
C GLU A 419 -2.23 8.50 36.20
N LEU A 420 -1.50 9.61 36.01
CA LEU A 420 -0.12 9.58 35.54
C LEU A 420 0.87 9.04 36.60
N TYR A 421 0.56 9.20 37.87
CA TYR A 421 1.39 8.78 38.99
C TYR A 421 0.59 8.03 40.05
N PRO A 422 0.17 6.78 39.79
CA PRO A 422 -0.72 6.02 40.66
C PRO A 422 -0.17 5.77 42.06
N ASP A 423 1.16 5.67 42.17
CA ASP A 423 1.85 5.34 43.43
C ASP A 423 2.09 6.58 44.33
N VAL A 424 1.67 7.77 43.88
CA VAL A 424 1.86 9.03 44.63
C VAL A 424 0.57 9.41 45.37
N SER A 425 0.66 9.87 46.61
CA SER A 425 -0.51 10.24 47.36
C SER A 425 -1.26 11.44 46.77
N ALA A 426 -2.59 11.44 46.86
CA ALA A 426 -3.43 12.56 46.38
C ALA A 426 -3.06 13.91 47.02
N GLU A 427 -2.53 13.91 48.24
CA GLU A 427 -2.04 15.14 48.92
C GLU A 427 -0.78 15.68 48.26
N THR A 428 0.15 14.80 47.88
CA THR A 428 1.36 15.18 47.13
C THR A 428 1.02 15.78 45.77
N ILE A 429 0.09 15.15 45.02
CA ILE A 429 -0.42 15.65 43.74
C ILE A 429 -1.02 17.06 43.90
N ARG A 430 -1.85 17.25 44.92
CA ARG A 430 -2.44 18.57 45.21
C ARG A 430 -1.38 19.63 45.53
N ARG A 431 -0.35 19.24 46.27
CA ARG A 431 0.76 20.11 46.63
C ARG A 431 1.58 20.52 45.42
N ASP A 432 1.88 19.57 44.52
CA ASP A 432 2.61 19.83 43.27
C ASP A 432 1.86 20.86 42.40
N LEU A 433 0.56 20.67 42.19
CA LEU A 433 -0.26 21.59 41.39
C LEU A 433 -0.41 22.96 42.08
N SER A 434 -0.52 23.01 43.42
CA SER A 434 -0.58 24.27 44.17
C SER A 434 0.74 25.05 44.12
N ASP A 435 1.87 24.34 44.11
CA ASP A 435 3.18 24.97 43.93
C ASP A 435 3.34 25.59 42.53
N LEU A 436 2.87 24.91 41.48
CA LEU A 436 2.85 25.45 40.11
C LEU A 436 1.98 26.72 40.01
N VAL A 437 0.85 26.78 40.75
CA VAL A 437 0.00 27.98 40.83
C VAL A 437 0.72 29.11 41.58
N SER A 438 1.35 28.81 42.70
CA SER A 438 2.10 29.81 43.50
C SER A 438 3.27 30.42 42.73
N ARG A 439 3.92 29.63 41.87
CA ARG A 439 4.98 30.07 40.96
C ARG A 439 4.47 30.80 39.71
N GLY A 440 3.16 30.93 39.56
CA GLY A 440 2.54 31.65 38.45
C GLY A 440 2.63 30.94 37.11
N LEU A 441 2.86 29.61 37.08
CA LEU A 441 2.92 28.79 35.90
C LEU A 441 1.55 28.23 35.50
N LEU A 442 0.67 28.00 36.49
CA LEU A 442 -0.72 27.59 36.30
C LEU A 442 -1.70 28.57 36.92
N LEU A 443 -2.91 28.61 36.39
CA LEU A 443 -4.08 29.26 36.98
C LEU A 443 -5.06 28.17 37.44
N LYS A 444 -5.53 28.26 38.66
CA LYS A 444 -6.59 27.43 39.19
C LYS A 444 -7.94 27.98 38.77
N VAL A 445 -8.79 27.17 38.16
CA VAL A 445 -10.14 27.52 37.71
C VAL A 445 -11.14 26.58 38.39
N GLY A 446 -12.25 27.14 38.85
CA GLY A 446 -13.32 26.40 39.54
C GLY A 446 -13.05 26.15 41.02
N ASP A 447 -14.04 25.52 41.69
CA ASP A 447 -14.00 25.24 43.12
C ASP A 447 -14.41 23.78 43.39
N LYS A 448 -13.88 23.22 44.50
CA LYS A 448 -14.14 21.87 44.98
C LYS A 448 -13.97 20.79 43.89
N ARG A 449 -15.02 20.03 43.53
CA ARG A 449 -14.98 18.93 42.57
C ARG A 449 -14.82 19.35 41.10
N ALA A 450 -15.09 20.63 40.78
CA ALA A 450 -14.95 21.19 39.44
C ALA A 450 -13.61 21.91 39.22
N THR A 451 -12.63 21.73 40.11
CA THR A 451 -11.33 22.37 40.02
C THR A 451 -10.47 21.75 38.91
N TYR A 452 -9.97 22.59 38.02
CA TYR A 452 -8.95 22.26 37.02
C TYR A 452 -7.91 23.38 36.92
N TYR A 453 -6.79 23.10 36.30
CA TYR A 453 -5.69 24.03 36.14
C TYR A 453 -5.37 24.22 34.65
N ILE A 454 -5.06 25.45 34.25
CA ILE A 454 -4.68 25.86 32.90
C ILE A 454 -3.35 26.62 32.96
N LEU A 455 -2.65 26.74 31.84
CA LEU A 455 -1.48 27.60 31.74
C LEU A 455 -1.87 29.07 31.98
N LYS A 456 -0.98 29.79 32.66
CA LYS A 456 -1.13 31.23 32.88
C LYS A 456 -0.69 32.03 31.67
#